data_3f83f17bd3de4ff4500205ff99b99a7d
#
_entry.id   3f83f17bd3de4ff4500205ff99b99a7d
#
_cell.length_a   1.000
_cell.length_b   1.000
_cell.length_c   1.000
_cell.angle_alpha   90.00
_cell.angle_beta   90.00
_cell.angle_gamma   90.00
#
_symmetry.space_group_name_H-M   'P 1'
#
loop_
_entity.id
_entity.type
_entity.pdbx_description
1 polymer ?
#
loop_
_entity_poly.entity_id
_entity_poly.type
_entity_poly.pdbx_seq_one_letter_code
_entity_poly.pdbx_strand_id
1 'polypeptide(L)'
;QDLNEKKALLDSLMMIYDLRVQYFPSSPNYGTAYVLDRKAREYLTFNPSDREGVRKLYKEAIEAGLQSGYAALPDVALVYFSNLCDDYKMGEVYPDAVLDEYARLAPIFESDAPGVKEAKTQFDTCFAGSGAADCENLEKMFRPRIEAAPEDMELLKQTVSLMSRSQCSSEFFLQIAEKYYAMEPSAQTAMMLAQGFQERGDFAKSTTYLREAIAAEQDAVQKELLLVRLSMTELAAKNPTAAAVAANEAKALNPNNGMAYFALAQAYAASAASCSGLEGQAIFWVAYDTMTQAANLLANDADAGNFAQTARDAA
;
A
#
# COMPACT_ATOMS: atom_id res chain seq x y z
N GLN A 1 7.22 -39.12 24.45
CA GLN A 1 6.24 -38.66 25.46
C GLN A 1 4.85 -38.87 24.93
N ASP A 2 3.97 -39.47 25.71
CA ASP A 2 2.60 -39.72 25.32
C ASP A 2 1.85 -38.39 25.08
N LEU A 3 1.02 -38.33 24.04
CA LEU A 3 0.19 -37.18 23.69
C LEU A 3 -0.71 -36.75 24.85
N ASN A 4 -1.21 -37.74 25.64
CA ASN A 4 -2.05 -37.50 26.81
C ASN A 4 -1.25 -36.83 27.97
N GLU A 5 0.02 -37.19 28.13
CA GLU A 5 0.89 -36.58 29.15
C GLU A 5 1.19 -35.12 28.81
N LYS A 6 1.48 -34.83 27.53
CA LYS A 6 1.66 -33.44 27.06
C LYS A 6 0.42 -32.59 27.27
N LYS A 7 -0.76 -33.13 26.98
CA LYS A 7 -2.02 -32.41 27.17
C LYS A 7 -2.25 -32.12 28.66
N ALA A 8 -2.06 -33.11 29.55
CA ALA A 8 -2.22 -32.91 30.97
C ALA A 8 -1.24 -31.87 31.56
N LEU A 9 -0.01 -31.83 31.04
CA LEU A 9 0.98 -30.80 31.40
C LEU A 9 0.57 -29.41 30.93
N LEU A 10 0.05 -29.28 29.71
CA LEU A 10 -0.46 -28.01 29.22
C LEU A 10 -1.66 -27.52 30.03
N ASP A 11 -2.63 -28.39 30.29
CA ASP A 11 -3.80 -28.08 31.13
C ASP A 11 -3.37 -27.58 32.50
N SER A 12 -2.37 -28.26 33.14
CA SER A 12 -1.80 -27.86 34.41
C SER A 12 -1.12 -26.49 34.33
N LEU A 13 -0.37 -26.21 33.27
CA LEU A 13 0.27 -24.92 33.03
C LEU A 13 -0.77 -23.82 32.91
N MET A 14 -1.82 -24.03 32.12
CA MET A 14 -2.91 -23.04 31.92
C MET A 14 -3.62 -22.76 33.25
N MET A 15 -3.88 -23.79 34.05
CA MET A 15 -4.46 -23.63 35.40
C MET A 15 -3.57 -22.78 36.31
N ILE A 16 -2.25 -22.95 36.29
CA ILE A 16 -1.32 -22.13 37.08
C ILE A 16 -1.42 -20.66 36.70
N TYR A 17 -1.53 -20.34 35.44
CA TYR A 17 -1.75 -18.96 34.97
C TYR A 17 -3.07 -18.40 35.50
N ASP A 18 -4.16 -19.17 35.46
CA ASP A 18 -5.47 -18.75 35.99
C ASP A 18 -5.44 -18.49 37.49
N LEU A 19 -4.81 -19.38 38.28
CA LEU A 19 -4.60 -19.17 39.68
C LEU A 19 -3.77 -17.92 39.98
N ARG A 20 -2.76 -17.66 39.17
CA ARG A 20 -1.93 -16.46 39.32
C ARG A 20 -2.73 -15.17 39.07
N VAL A 21 -3.58 -15.13 38.05
CA VAL A 21 -4.50 -13.99 37.79
C VAL A 21 -5.47 -13.83 38.98
N GLN A 22 -6.00 -14.93 39.49
CA GLN A 22 -6.97 -14.91 40.59
C GLN A 22 -6.37 -14.38 41.89
N TYR A 23 -5.17 -14.84 42.24
CA TYR A 23 -4.58 -14.52 43.55
C TYR A 23 -3.62 -13.33 43.55
N PHE A 24 -3.09 -12.94 42.39
CA PHE A 24 -2.08 -11.88 42.27
C PHE A 24 -2.39 -10.90 41.10
N PRO A 25 -3.62 -10.34 40.99
CA PRO A 25 -4.02 -9.54 39.83
C PRO A 25 -3.26 -8.22 39.75
N SER A 26 -2.81 -7.65 40.85
CA SER A 26 -2.23 -6.31 40.95
C SER A 26 -0.73 -6.31 41.24
N SER A 27 0.00 -7.35 40.80
CA SER A 27 1.47 -7.37 40.91
C SER A 27 2.08 -6.19 40.11
N PRO A 28 2.97 -5.37 40.73
CA PRO A 28 3.50 -4.16 40.08
C PRO A 28 4.21 -4.39 38.74
N ASN A 29 4.93 -5.52 38.62
CA ASN A 29 5.71 -5.84 37.42
C ASN A 29 5.06 -6.93 36.56
N TYR A 30 4.14 -7.70 37.11
CA TYR A 30 3.60 -8.90 36.48
C TYR A 30 2.08 -9.02 36.75
N GLY A 31 1.35 -7.95 36.47
CA GLY A 31 -0.10 -7.91 36.64
C GLY A 31 -0.86 -8.81 35.65
N THR A 32 -2.18 -8.76 35.74
CA THR A 32 -3.08 -9.62 34.92
C THR A 32 -2.76 -9.63 33.45
N ALA A 33 -2.56 -8.47 32.82
CA ALA A 33 -2.26 -8.38 31.39
C ALA A 33 -0.97 -9.11 30.99
N TYR A 34 0.10 -8.94 31.77
CA TYR A 34 1.35 -9.67 31.56
C TYR A 34 1.15 -11.20 31.66
N VAL A 35 0.42 -11.64 32.68
CA VAL A 35 0.19 -13.08 32.92
C VAL A 35 -0.63 -13.69 31.78
N LEU A 36 -1.67 -12.99 31.33
CA LEU A 36 -2.51 -13.44 30.22
C LEU A 36 -1.77 -13.43 28.87
N ASP A 37 -0.90 -12.42 28.61
CA ASP A 37 -0.02 -12.43 27.45
C ASP A 37 0.90 -13.67 27.45
N ARG A 38 1.56 -13.95 28.58
CA ARG A 38 2.39 -15.15 28.71
C ARG A 38 1.58 -16.42 28.51
N LYS A 39 0.39 -16.51 29.10
CA LYS A 39 -0.52 -17.64 28.93
C LYS A 39 -0.86 -17.89 27.46
N ALA A 40 -1.22 -16.83 26.73
CA ALA A 40 -1.56 -16.91 25.30
C ALA A 40 -0.37 -17.36 24.43
N ARG A 41 0.83 -16.83 24.69
CA ARG A 41 2.06 -17.19 23.96
C ARG A 41 2.48 -18.64 24.20
N GLU A 42 2.43 -19.09 25.46
CA GLU A 42 2.74 -20.48 25.80
C GLU A 42 1.71 -21.43 25.17
N TYR A 43 0.43 -21.09 25.24
CA TYR A 43 -0.61 -21.89 24.59
C TYR A 43 -0.40 -22.01 23.08
N LEU A 44 -0.13 -20.89 22.40
CA LEU A 44 0.20 -20.89 20.95
C LEU A 44 1.42 -21.79 20.66
N THR A 45 2.44 -21.75 21.51
CA THR A 45 3.67 -22.53 21.33
C THR A 45 3.42 -24.03 21.45
N PHE A 46 2.62 -24.45 22.43
CA PHE A 46 2.43 -25.88 22.75
C PHE A 46 1.19 -26.50 22.11
N ASN A 47 0.23 -25.70 21.69
CA ASN A 47 -1.01 -26.15 21.04
C ASN A 47 -1.43 -25.26 19.86
N PRO A 48 -0.57 -25.06 18.84
CA PRO A 48 -0.83 -24.15 17.73
C PRO A 48 -2.01 -24.58 16.84
N SER A 49 -2.43 -25.84 16.92
CA SER A 49 -3.55 -26.39 16.14
C SER A 49 -4.93 -26.01 16.69
N ASP A 50 -5.02 -25.65 17.98
CA ASP A 50 -6.26 -25.12 18.54
C ASP A 50 -6.38 -23.61 18.29
N ARG A 51 -6.69 -23.26 17.03
CA ARG A 51 -6.76 -21.87 16.57
C ARG A 51 -7.80 -21.04 17.33
N GLU A 52 -8.92 -21.64 17.68
CA GLU A 52 -9.98 -20.98 18.44
C GLU A 52 -9.54 -20.67 19.88
N GLY A 53 -8.92 -21.63 20.57
CA GLY A 53 -8.36 -21.45 21.91
C GLY A 53 -7.27 -20.37 21.93
N VAL A 54 -6.39 -20.35 20.91
CA VAL A 54 -5.38 -19.31 20.74
C VAL A 54 -6.04 -17.94 20.62
N ARG A 55 -6.99 -17.76 19.71
CA ARG A 55 -7.71 -16.49 19.53
C ARG A 55 -8.36 -16.01 20.82
N LYS A 56 -9.02 -16.92 21.56
CA LYS A 56 -9.68 -16.59 22.82
C LYS A 56 -8.69 -16.04 23.85
N LEU A 57 -7.58 -16.73 24.06
CA LEU A 57 -6.58 -16.32 25.05
C LEU A 57 -5.91 -14.99 24.72
N TYR A 58 -5.62 -14.73 23.44
CA TYR A 58 -5.10 -13.43 23.03
C TYR A 58 -6.13 -12.30 23.19
N LYS A 59 -7.42 -12.54 22.93
CA LYS A 59 -8.48 -11.56 23.20
C LYS A 59 -8.53 -11.21 24.70
N GLU A 60 -8.49 -12.19 25.59
CA GLU A 60 -8.44 -11.96 27.03
C GLU A 60 -7.22 -11.13 27.45
N ALA A 61 -6.04 -11.41 26.86
CA ALA A 61 -4.82 -10.65 27.12
C ALA A 61 -4.92 -9.20 26.62
N ILE A 62 -5.50 -8.97 25.43
CA ILE A 62 -5.71 -7.64 24.86
C ILE A 62 -6.68 -6.83 25.72
N GLU A 63 -7.80 -7.41 26.15
CA GLU A 63 -8.78 -6.74 27.00
C GLU A 63 -8.17 -6.31 28.34
N ALA A 64 -7.41 -7.19 28.99
CA ALA A 64 -6.69 -6.86 30.20
C ALA A 64 -5.60 -5.78 29.97
N GLY A 65 -4.95 -5.83 28.82
CA GLY A 65 -3.94 -4.85 28.41
C GLY A 65 -4.52 -3.46 28.21
N LEU A 66 -5.68 -3.35 27.57
CA LEU A 66 -6.42 -2.08 27.38
C LEU A 66 -6.83 -1.47 28.72
N GLN A 67 -7.26 -2.30 29.68
CA GLN A 67 -7.70 -1.82 30.99
C GLN A 67 -6.53 -1.35 31.88
N SER A 68 -5.33 -1.92 31.71
CA SER A 68 -4.18 -1.66 32.57
C SER A 68 -3.11 -0.75 31.97
N GLY A 69 -3.23 -0.36 30.70
CA GLY A 69 -2.18 0.38 29.98
C GLY A 69 -0.91 -0.46 29.81
N TYR A 70 -1.05 -1.75 29.53
CA TYR A 70 0.08 -2.68 29.38
C TYR A 70 1.00 -2.28 28.26
N ALA A 71 2.29 -2.04 28.56
CA ALA A 71 3.25 -1.49 27.61
C ALA A 71 3.50 -2.39 26.38
N ALA A 72 3.40 -3.72 26.52
CA ALA A 72 3.56 -4.65 25.41
C ALA A 72 2.24 -4.94 24.65
N LEU A 73 1.17 -4.19 24.94
CA LEU A 73 -0.12 -4.38 24.28
C LEU A 73 -0.04 -4.32 22.73
N PRO A 74 0.74 -3.42 22.09
CA PRO A 74 0.90 -3.44 20.64
C PRO A 74 1.46 -4.76 20.10
N ASP A 75 2.44 -5.35 20.78
CA ASP A 75 3.01 -6.64 20.36
C ASP A 75 2.00 -7.78 20.52
N VAL A 76 1.22 -7.78 21.61
CA VAL A 76 0.16 -8.78 21.84
C VAL A 76 -0.90 -8.69 20.74
N ALA A 77 -1.35 -7.48 20.43
CA ALA A 77 -2.32 -7.21 19.39
C ALA A 77 -1.81 -7.61 18.00
N LEU A 78 -0.52 -7.33 17.70
CA LEU A 78 0.10 -7.71 16.44
C LEU A 78 0.17 -9.25 16.27
N VAL A 79 0.61 -9.98 17.29
CA VAL A 79 0.67 -11.46 17.25
C VAL A 79 -0.72 -12.04 17.06
N TYR A 80 -1.71 -11.55 17.82
CA TYR A 80 -3.10 -11.97 17.65
C TYR A 80 -3.61 -11.75 16.23
N PHE A 81 -3.42 -10.53 15.70
CA PHE A 81 -3.93 -10.16 14.39
C PHE A 81 -3.23 -10.92 13.26
N SER A 82 -1.92 -11.17 13.36
CA SER A 82 -1.19 -12.01 12.41
C SER A 82 -1.76 -13.42 12.35
N ASN A 83 -2.04 -14.03 13.52
CA ASN A 83 -2.69 -15.33 13.58
C ASN A 83 -4.10 -15.32 12.98
N LEU A 84 -4.88 -14.25 13.18
CA LEU A 84 -6.20 -14.10 12.60
C LEU A 84 -6.14 -13.99 11.06
N CYS A 85 -5.17 -13.24 10.53
CA CYS A 85 -4.93 -13.17 9.09
C CYS A 85 -4.57 -14.53 8.48
N ASP A 86 -3.77 -15.32 9.19
CA ASP A 86 -3.43 -16.68 8.75
C ASP A 86 -4.64 -17.63 8.83
N ASP A 87 -5.49 -17.48 9.85
CA ASP A 87 -6.75 -18.23 9.96
C ASP A 87 -7.68 -17.92 8.79
N TYR A 88 -7.75 -16.66 8.36
CA TYR A 88 -8.50 -16.28 7.17
C TYR A 88 -7.95 -16.92 5.89
N LYS A 89 -6.63 -16.91 5.69
CA LYS A 89 -5.99 -17.60 4.54
C LYS A 89 -6.24 -19.10 4.53
N MET A 90 -6.42 -19.71 5.68
CA MET A 90 -6.76 -21.13 5.83
C MET A 90 -8.26 -21.41 5.71
N GLY A 91 -9.11 -20.38 5.60
CA GLY A 91 -10.55 -20.52 5.53
C GLY A 91 -11.26 -20.80 6.86
N GLU A 92 -10.55 -20.60 8.00
CA GLU A 92 -11.07 -20.83 9.36
C GLU A 92 -11.96 -19.68 9.86
N VAL A 93 -11.83 -18.50 9.26
CA VAL A 93 -12.62 -17.31 9.61
C VAL A 93 -13.06 -16.57 8.34
N TYR A 94 -14.14 -15.80 8.47
CA TYR A 94 -14.65 -14.95 7.38
C TYR A 94 -13.94 -13.60 7.32
N PRO A 95 -13.93 -12.90 6.17
CA PRO A 95 -13.28 -11.61 6.02
C PRO A 95 -13.79 -10.57 7.02
N ASP A 96 -15.08 -10.56 7.35
CA ASP A 96 -15.67 -9.64 8.32
C ASP A 96 -14.98 -9.72 9.69
N ALA A 97 -14.57 -10.92 10.14
CA ALA A 97 -13.85 -11.07 11.40
C ALA A 97 -12.47 -10.38 11.37
N VAL A 98 -11.78 -10.40 10.23
CA VAL A 98 -10.49 -9.70 10.07
C VAL A 98 -10.70 -8.19 10.00
N LEU A 99 -11.73 -7.74 9.28
CA LEU A 99 -12.08 -6.32 9.15
C LEU A 99 -12.48 -5.70 10.50
N ASP A 100 -13.35 -6.38 11.25
CA ASP A 100 -13.82 -5.93 12.56
C ASP A 100 -12.67 -5.83 13.57
N GLU A 101 -11.82 -6.87 13.61
CA GLU A 101 -10.66 -6.87 14.51
C GLU A 101 -9.60 -5.86 14.09
N TYR A 102 -9.39 -5.63 12.79
CA TYR A 102 -8.53 -4.55 12.33
C TYR A 102 -9.03 -3.20 12.85
N ALA A 103 -10.32 -2.89 12.66
CA ALA A 103 -10.91 -1.66 13.11
C ALA A 103 -10.85 -1.48 14.65
N ARG A 104 -11.05 -2.58 15.40
CA ARG A 104 -11.02 -2.60 16.86
C ARG A 104 -9.61 -2.38 17.42
N LEU A 105 -8.59 -2.95 16.77
CA LEU A 105 -7.21 -2.91 17.26
C LEU A 105 -6.42 -1.68 16.77
N ALA A 106 -6.83 -1.04 15.68
CA ALA A 106 -6.13 0.10 15.10
C ALA A 106 -5.78 1.20 16.11
N PRO A 107 -6.65 1.59 17.08
CA PRO A 107 -6.34 2.61 18.08
C PRO A 107 -5.15 2.26 18.98
N ILE A 108 -4.82 0.97 19.17
CA ILE A 108 -3.67 0.53 19.97
C ILE A 108 -2.36 1.02 19.35
N PHE A 109 -2.34 1.23 18.03
CA PHE A 109 -1.16 1.60 17.26
C PHE A 109 -1.08 3.10 16.92
N GLU A 110 -1.91 3.94 17.53
CA GLU A 110 -1.91 5.40 17.31
C GLU A 110 -0.97 6.17 18.26
N SER A 111 -0.25 5.46 19.14
CA SER A 111 0.68 6.05 20.09
C SER A 111 2.06 6.32 19.47
N ASP A 112 2.69 7.44 19.84
CA ASP A 112 4.07 7.79 19.48
C ASP A 112 5.14 7.06 20.33
N ALA A 113 4.75 6.06 21.14
CA ALA A 113 5.68 5.30 21.96
C ALA A 113 6.70 4.54 21.08
N PRO A 114 7.97 4.40 21.55
CA PRO A 114 8.99 3.66 20.82
C PRO A 114 8.53 2.25 20.43
N GLY A 115 8.75 1.86 19.18
CA GLY A 115 8.37 0.55 18.63
C GLY A 115 6.91 0.44 18.16
N VAL A 116 6.02 1.34 18.54
CA VAL A 116 4.60 1.29 18.11
C VAL A 116 4.45 1.58 16.62
N LYS A 117 5.25 2.47 16.09
CA LYS A 117 5.23 2.83 14.66
C LYS A 117 5.64 1.64 13.77
N GLU A 118 6.65 0.89 14.20
CA GLU A 118 7.09 -0.33 13.51
C GLU A 118 6.03 -1.42 13.61
N ALA A 119 5.42 -1.61 14.79
CA ALA A 119 4.33 -2.55 15.00
C ALA A 119 3.09 -2.17 14.15
N LYS A 120 2.75 -0.88 14.04
CA LYS A 120 1.69 -0.39 13.14
C LYS A 120 1.97 -0.77 11.68
N THR A 121 3.21 -0.54 11.21
CA THR A 121 3.59 -0.88 9.84
C THR A 121 3.42 -2.38 9.57
N GLN A 122 3.78 -3.24 10.53
CA GLN A 122 3.59 -4.69 10.42
C GLN A 122 2.12 -5.08 10.47
N PHE A 123 1.33 -4.46 11.34
CA PHE A 123 -0.12 -4.66 11.47
C PHE A 123 -0.84 -4.34 10.17
N ASP A 124 -0.57 -3.16 9.58
CA ASP A 124 -1.13 -2.73 8.30
C ASP A 124 -0.69 -3.64 7.14
N THR A 125 0.58 -4.10 7.17
CA THR A 125 1.13 -5.02 6.15
C THR A 125 0.48 -6.40 6.24
N CYS A 126 0.26 -6.92 7.47
CA CYS A 126 -0.47 -8.17 7.68
C CYS A 126 -1.88 -8.08 7.11
N PHE A 127 -2.58 -6.97 7.37
CA PHE A 127 -3.93 -6.74 6.87
C PHE A 127 -3.97 -6.72 5.34
N ALA A 128 -3.16 -5.87 4.72
CA ALA A 128 -3.08 -5.76 3.26
C ALA A 128 -2.69 -7.11 2.60
N GLY A 129 -1.77 -7.86 3.21
CA GLY A 129 -1.30 -9.16 2.72
C GLY A 129 -2.21 -10.35 3.05
N SER A 130 -3.28 -10.15 3.81
CA SER A 130 -4.20 -11.23 4.19
C SER A 130 -5.13 -11.67 3.06
N GLY A 131 -5.45 -10.75 2.14
CA GLY A 131 -6.50 -10.91 1.14
C GLY A 131 -7.91 -10.52 1.65
N ALA A 132 -8.09 -10.32 2.97
CA ALA A 132 -9.33 -9.76 3.51
C ALA A 132 -9.47 -8.26 3.19
N ALA A 133 -8.33 -7.58 3.01
CA ALA A 133 -8.25 -6.17 2.64
C ALA A 133 -8.37 -5.96 1.13
N ASP A 134 -9.28 -6.67 0.45
CA ASP A 134 -9.61 -6.36 -0.94
C ASP A 134 -10.40 -5.04 -1.04
N CYS A 135 -10.45 -4.47 -2.25
CA CYS A 135 -11.06 -3.16 -2.45
C CYS A 135 -12.54 -3.10 -2.09
N GLU A 136 -13.29 -4.18 -2.34
CA GLU A 136 -14.73 -4.25 -2.01
C GLU A 136 -14.95 -4.27 -0.50
N ASN A 137 -14.18 -5.08 0.21
CA ASN A 137 -14.24 -5.19 1.66
C ASN A 137 -13.80 -3.88 2.34
N LEU A 138 -12.70 -3.29 1.88
CA LEU A 138 -12.24 -1.99 2.39
C LEU A 138 -13.27 -0.89 2.17
N GLU A 139 -13.90 -0.85 0.99
CA GLU A 139 -14.96 0.11 0.71
C GLU A 139 -16.17 -0.09 1.62
N LYS A 140 -16.63 -1.32 1.84
CA LYS A 140 -17.71 -1.64 2.78
C LYS A 140 -17.38 -1.21 4.21
N MET A 141 -16.14 -1.38 4.64
CA MET A 141 -15.68 -1.00 5.98
C MET A 141 -15.57 0.52 6.16
N PHE A 142 -14.98 1.23 5.19
CA PHE A 142 -14.68 2.65 5.33
C PHE A 142 -15.84 3.57 4.96
N ARG A 143 -16.68 3.20 3.98
CA ARG A 143 -17.77 4.05 3.50
C ARG A 143 -18.68 4.55 4.64
N PRO A 144 -19.28 3.72 5.52
CA PRO A 144 -20.13 4.21 6.59
C PRO A 144 -19.38 5.07 7.61
N ARG A 145 -18.11 4.80 7.86
CA ARG A 145 -17.27 5.57 8.79
C ARG A 145 -16.98 6.96 8.25
N ILE A 146 -16.65 7.07 6.97
CA ILE A 146 -16.39 8.36 6.30
C ILE A 146 -17.69 9.16 6.14
N GLU A 147 -18.83 8.52 5.86
CA GLU A 147 -20.12 9.20 5.84
C GLU A 147 -20.48 9.79 7.20
N ALA A 148 -20.14 9.11 8.30
CA ALA A 148 -20.36 9.61 9.66
C ALA A 148 -19.39 10.73 10.08
N ALA A 149 -18.16 10.73 9.58
CA ALA A 149 -17.12 11.70 9.93
C ALA A 149 -16.31 12.13 8.68
N PRO A 150 -16.94 12.89 7.76
CA PRO A 150 -16.35 13.15 6.44
C PRO A 150 -15.14 14.09 6.45
N GLU A 151 -14.88 14.81 7.53
CA GLU A 151 -13.74 15.74 7.68
C GLU A 151 -12.66 15.19 8.62
N ASP A 152 -12.79 13.93 9.07
CA ASP A 152 -11.80 13.30 9.93
C ASP A 152 -10.52 12.97 9.14
N MET A 153 -9.48 13.79 9.35
CA MET A 153 -8.21 13.71 8.63
C MET A 153 -7.51 12.36 8.85
N GLU A 154 -7.52 11.84 10.07
CA GLU A 154 -6.86 10.57 10.37
C GLU A 154 -7.60 9.39 9.71
N LEU A 155 -8.92 9.43 9.70
CA LEU A 155 -9.74 8.43 8.99
C LEU A 155 -9.51 8.48 7.48
N LEU A 156 -9.47 9.69 6.87
CA LEU A 156 -9.17 9.87 5.45
C LEU A 156 -7.78 9.33 5.11
N LYS A 157 -6.77 9.68 5.90
CA LYS A 157 -5.38 9.22 5.75
C LYS A 157 -5.26 7.71 5.86
N GLN A 158 -5.89 7.10 6.88
CA GLN A 158 -5.92 5.66 7.06
C GLN A 158 -6.57 4.96 5.86
N THR A 159 -7.72 5.46 5.40
CA THR A 159 -8.43 4.92 4.24
C THR A 159 -7.57 4.96 2.98
N VAL A 160 -6.98 6.13 2.69
CA VAL A 160 -6.11 6.31 1.52
C VAL A 160 -4.89 5.40 1.59
N SER A 161 -4.24 5.30 2.75
CA SER A 161 -3.06 4.43 2.94
C SER A 161 -3.38 2.96 2.70
N LEU A 162 -4.47 2.45 3.27
CA LEU A 162 -4.84 1.04 3.14
C LEU A 162 -5.33 0.69 1.74
N MET A 163 -6.24 1.49 1.19
CA MET A 163 -6.78 1.24 -0.15
C MET A 163 -5.70 1.37 -1.23
N SER A 164 -4.73 2.28 -1.06
CA SER A 164 -3.57 2.38 -1.96
C SER A 164 -2.67 1.14 -1.90
N ARG A 165 -2.38 0.62 -0.71
CA ARG A 165 -1.60 -0.62 -0.54
C ARG A 165 -2.27 -1.83 -1.17
N SER A 166 -3.60 -1.86 -1.14
CA SER A 166 -4.43 -2.89 -1.79
C SER A 166 -4.66 -2.61 -3.28
N GLN A 167 -3.96 -1.62 -3.85
CA GLN A 167 -4.03 -1.23 -5.27
C GLN A 167 -5.47 -0.92 -5.74
N CYS A 168 -6.26 -0.30 -4.88
CA CYS A 168 -7.62 0.09 -5.22
C CYS A 168 -7.63 1.29 -6.17
N SER A 169 -8.51 1.23 -7.18
CA SER A 169 -8.79 2.31 -8.12
C SER A 169 -10.29 2.57 -8.26
N SER A 170 -11.09 2.18 -7.25
CA SER A 170 -12.53 2.42 -7.23
C SER A 170 -12.85 3.91 -7.19
N GLU A 171 -14.05 4.27 -7.66
CA GLU A 171 -14.51 5.66 -7.61
C GLU A 171 -14.55 6.20 -6.18
N PHE A 172 -14.99 5.39 -5.23
CA PHE A 172 -14.97 5.75 -3.82
C PHE A 172 -13.57 6.10 -3.34
N PHE A 173 -12.60 5.23 -3.62
CA PHE A 173 -11.20 5.47 -3.24
C PHE A 173 -10.69 6.79 -3.80
N LEU A 174 -10.90 7.04 -5.11
CA LEU A 174 -10.42 8.26 -5.74
C LEU A 174 -11.07 9.52 -5.18
N GLN A 175 -12.37 9.49 -4.87
CA GLN A 175 -13.06 10.61 -4.20
C GLN A 175 -12.46 10.91 -2.82
N ILE A 176 -12.17 9.88 -2.03
CA ILE A 176 -11.55 10.05 -0.72
C ILE A 176 -10.11 10.55 -0.84
N ALA A 177 -9.35 10.02 -1.80
CA ALA A 177 -7.99 10.46 -2.06
C ALA A 177 -7.92 11.92 -2.58
N GLU A 178 -8.86 12.34 -3.44
CA GLU A 178 -9.00 13.75 -3.87
C GLU A 178 -9.30 14.66 -2.66
N LYS A 179 -10.20 14.22 -1.78
CA LYS A 179 -10.53 14.97 -0.56
C LYS A 179 -9.34 15.08 0.39
N TYR A 180 -8.64 13.98 0.65
CA TYR A 180 -7.43 13.98 1.45
C TYR A 180 -6.35 14.89 0.85
N TYR A 181 -6.12 14.78 -0.47
CA TYR A 181 -5.17 15.63 -1.18
C TYR A 181 -5.49 17.12 -1.09
N ALA A 182 -6.76 17.51 -1.16
CA ALA A 182 -7.18 18.89 -1.01
C ALA A 182 -6.86 19.48 0.38
N MET A 183 -6.83 18.64 1.42
CA MET A 183 -6.51 19.03 2.80
C MET A 183 -5.00 18.98 3.07
N GLU A 184 -4.29 17.96 2.55
CA GLU A 184 -2.85 17.74 2.72
C GLU A 184 -2.19 17.38 1.38
N PRO A 185 -1.87 18.38 0.53
CA PRO A 185 -1.23 18.13 -0.76
C PRO A 185 0.17 17.53 -0.60
N SER A 186 0.46 16.45 -1.34
CA SER A 186 1.79 15.86 -1.41
C SER A 186 2.07 15.25 -2.78
N ALA A 187 3.34 15.21 -3.20
CA ALA A 187 3.74 14.56 -4.45
C ALA A 187 3.33 13.10 -4.48
N GLN A 188 3.43 12.40 -3.36
CA GLN A 188 3.04 10.99 -3.24
C GLN A 188 1.54 10.77 -3.47
N THR A 189 0.69 11.58 -2.84
CA THR A 189 -0.78 11.46 -3.01
C THR A 189 -1.19 11.88 -4.42
N ALA A 190 -0.58 12.92 -5.00
CA ALA A 190 -0.81 13.32 -6.39
C ALA A 190 -0.43 12.20 -7.37
N MET A 191 0.71 11.54 -7.18
CA MET A 191 1.14 10.42 -8.01
C MET A 191 0.17 9.22 -7.89
N MET A 192 -0.33 8.93 -6.71
CA MET A 192 -1.30 7.87 -6.47
C MET A 192 -2.65 8.17 -7.17
N LEU A 193 -3.15 9.41 -7.07
CA LEU A 193 -4.34 9.86 -7.80
C LEU A 193 -4.14 9.75 -9.31
N ALA A 194 -2.99 10.19 -9.80
CA ALA A 194 -2.65 10.08 -11.22
C ALA A 194 -2.71 8.63 -11.71
N GLN A 195 -2.18 7.70 -10.94
CA GLN A 195 -2.23 6.28 -11.26
C GLN A 195 -3.66 5.74 -11.26
N GLY A 196 -4.43 6.00 -10.21
CA GLY A 196 -5.80 5.52 -10.11
C GLY A 196 -6.70 6.06 -11.24
N PHE A 197 -6.55 7.34 -11.62
CA PHE A 197 -7.27 7.90 -12.77
C PHE A 197 -6.80 7.32 -14.10
N GLN A 198 -5.50 7.04 -14.25
CA GLN A 198 -4.97 6.38 -15.44
C GLN A 198 -5.56 4.97 -15.63
N GLU A 199 -5.66 4.17 -14.57
CA GLU A 199 -6.25 2.83 -14.59
C GLU A 199 -7.74 2.85 -14.98
N ARG A 200 -8.45 3.92 -14.65
CA ARG A 200 -9.84 4.15 -15.07
C ARG A 200 -9.99 4.77 -16.45
N GLY A 201 -8.89 5.11 -17.12
CA GLY A 201 -8.91 5.77 -18.42
C GLY A 201 -9.23 7.26 -18.39
N ASP A 202 -9.30 7.88 -17.19
CA ASP A 202 -9.42 9.34 -17.06
C ASP A 202 -8.05 10.00 -17.15
N PHE A 203 -7.53 10.01 -18.37
CA PHE A 203 -6.20 10.57 -18.64
C PHE A 203 -6.13 12.08 -18.37
N ALA A 204 -7.24 12.81 -18.45
CA ALA A 204 -7.27 14.25 -18.19
C ALA A 204 -6.99 14.56 -16.71
N LYS A 205 -7.64 13.84 -15.81
CA LYS A 205 -7.34 13.96 -14.38
C LYS A 205 -5.95 13.41 -14.05
N SER A 206 -5.56 12.27 -14.64
CA SER A 206 -4.24 11.69 -14.44
C SER A 206 -3.12 12.67 -14.79
N THR A 207 -3.18 13.34 -15.96
CA THR A 207 -2.17 14.33 -16.34
C THR A 207 -2.16 15.56 -15.44
N THR A 208 -3.32 15.98 -14.91
CA THR A 208 -3.41 17.07 -13.94
C THR A 208 -2.62 16.73 -12.68
N TYR A 209 -2.88 15.58 -12.07
CA TYR A 209 -2.19 15.15 -10.86
C TYR A 209 -0.70 14.84 -11.08
N LEU A 210 -0.32 14.32 -12.25
CA LEU A 210 1.10 14.17 -12.60
C LEU A 210 1.84 15.52 -12.65
N ARG A 211 1.22 16.55 -13.19
CA ARG A 211 1.81 17.92 -13.20
C ARG A 211 1.96 18.47 -11.79
N GLU A 212 0.99 18.25 -10.92
CA GLU A 212 1.06 18.67 -9.51
C GLU A 212 2.17 17.89 -8.77
N ALA A 213 2.29 16.57 -9.00
CA ALA A 213 3.38 15.77 -8.45
C ALA A 213 4.76 16.28 -8.91
N ILE A 214 4.92 16.58 -10.22
CA ILE A 214 6.16 17.12 -10.78
C ILE A 214 6.51 18.49 -10.19
N ALA A 215 5.50 19.33 -9.95
CA ALA A 215 5.71 20.66 -9.35
C ALA A 215 6.16 20.58 -7.89
N ALA A 216 5.68 19.58 -7.14
CA ALA A 216 6.02 19.34 -5.74
C ALA A 216 7.35 18.57 -5.55
N GLU A 217 7.81 17.83 -6.58
CA GLU A 217 8.99 16.98 -6.50
C GLU A 217 10.28 17.80 -6.51
N GLN A 218 11.18 17.53 -5.56
CA GLN A 218 12.47 18.21 -5.43
C GLN A 218 13.64 17.36 -5.95
N ASP A 219 13.49 16.03 -5.95
CA ASP A 219 14.52 15.14 -6.46
C ASP A 219 14.49 15.11 -7.98
N ALA A 220 15.63 15.43 -8.62
CA ALA A 220 15.72 15.52 -10.07
C ALA A 220 15.50 14.17 -10.77
N VAL A 221 15.91 13.05 -10.14
CA VAL A 221 15.72 11.71 -10.68
C VAL A 221 14.26 11.30 -10.64
N GLN A 222 13.58 11.57 -9.53
CA GLN A 222 12.14 11.32 -9.41
C GLN A 222 11.33 12.20 -10.37
N LYS A 223 11.72 13.47 -10.48
CA LYS A 223 11.09 14.41 -11.42
C LYS A 223 11.21 13.97 -12.88
N GLU A 224 12.37 13.47 -13.25
CA GLU A 224 12.62 12.89 -14.57
C GLU A 224 11.68 11.71 -14.86
N LEU A 225 11.56 10.76 -13.91
CA LEU A 225 10.66 9.62 -14.04
C LEU A 225 9.18 10.05 -14.18
N LEU A 226 8.76 11.02 -13.39
CA LEU A 226 7.41 11.59 -13.47
C LEU A 226 7.14 12.27 -14.83
N LEU A 227 8.12 12.97 -15.40
CA LEU A 227 8.01 13.60 -16.73
C LEU A 227 7.88 12.57 -17.85
N VAL A 228 8.64 11.47 -17.80
CA VAL A 228 8.47 10.35 -18.73
C VAL A 228 7.07 9.76 -18.62
N ARG A 229 6.59 9.55 -17.39
CA ARG A 229 5.24 9.04 -17.14
C ARG A 229 4.16 10.01 -17.64
N LEU A 230 4.34 11.32 -17.42
CA LEU A 230 3.44 12.35 -17.96
C LEU A 230 3.38 12.28 -19.49
N SER A 231 4.54 12.18 -20.16
CA SER A 231 4.59 12.03 -21.62
C SER A 231 3.79 10.82 -22.11
N MET A 232 3.98 9.66 -21.49
CA MET A 232 3.24 8.45 -21.85
C MET A 232 1.72 8.60 -21.60
N THR A 233 1.32 9.26 -20.51
CA THR A 233 -0.09 9.50 -20.19
C THR A 233 -0.73 10.50 -21.15
N GLU A 234 0.01 11.54 -21.56
CA GLU A 234 -0.45 12.49 -22.58
C GLU A 234 -0.61 11.83 -23.97
N LEU A 235 0.25 10.86 -24.31
CA LEU A 235 0.06 10.04 -25.50
C LEU A 235 -1.23 9.20 -25.43
N ALA A 236 -1.49 8.58 -24.30
CA ALA A 236 -2.74 7.83 -24.07
C ALA A 236 -3.96 8.76 -24.13
N ALA A 237 -3.83 10.01 -23.69
CA ALA A 237 -4.82 11.08 -23.81
C ALA A 237 -4.96 11.64 -25.23
N LYS A 238 -4.17 11.15 -26.19
CA LYS A 238 -4.11 11.63 -27.58
C LYS A 238 -3.64 13.08 -27.72
N ASN A 239 -2.75 13.51 -26.83
CA ASN A 239 -2.13 14.84 -26.80
C ASN A 239 -0.64 14.78 -27.14
N PRO A 240 -0.25 14.45 -28.40
CA PRO A 240 1.15 14.23 -28.75
C PRO A 240 2.05 15.46 -28.54
N THR A 241 1.49 16.66 -28.72
CA THR A 241 2.24 17.91 -28.47
C THR A 241 2.64 18.05 -27.00
N ALA A 242 1.71 17.83 -26.06
CA ALA A 242 1.99 17.88 -24.64
C ALA A 242 2.95 16.75 -24.22
N ALA A 243 2.80 15.57 -24.82
CA ALA A 243 3.70 14.45 -24.61
C ALA A 243 5.14 14.78 -25.01
N ALA A 244 5.33 15.41 -26.18
CA ALA A 244 6.66 15.84 -26.66
C ALA A 244 7.30 16.88 -25.72
N VAL A 245 6.51 17.81 -25.17
CA VAL A 245 7.01 18.79 -24.19
C VAL A 245 7.52 18.07 -22.94
N ALA A 246 6.73 17.21 -22.33
CA ALA A 246 7.12 16.48 -21.13
C ALA A 246 8.36 15.59 -21.35
N ALA A 247 8.43 14.88 -22.50
CA ALA A 247 9.60 14.07 -22.85
C ALA A 247 10.87 14.93 -23.06
N ASN A 248 10.75 16.10 -23.66
CA ASN A 248 11.87 17.02 -23.81
C ASN A 248 12.34 17.59 -22.46
N GLU A 249 11.43 17.87 -21.53
CA GLU A 249 11.81 18.27 -20.17
C GLU A 249 12.55 17.15 -19.44
N ALA A 250 12.08 15.88 -19.55
CA ALA A 250 12.79 14.73 -19.00
C ALA A 250 14.20 14.58 -19.61
N LYS A 251 14.32 14.69 -20.94
CA LYS A 251 15.60 14.68 -21.65
C LYS A 251 16.54 15.81 -21.23
N ALA A 252 16.01 16.98 -20.90
CA ALA A 252 16.81 18.11 -20.43
C ALA A 252 17.39 17.87 -19.02
N LEU A 253 16.67 17.14 -18.16
CA LEU A 253 17.17 16.71 -16.85
C LEU A 253 18.23 15.61 -16.98
N ASN A 254 18.02 14.66 -17.86
CA ASN A 254 18.94 13.55 -18.11
C ASN A 254 19.05 13.23 -19.62
N PRO A 255 20.06 13.75 -20.31
CA PRO A 255 20.28 13.49 -21.74
C PRO A 255 20.57 12.01 -22.09
N ASN A 256 20.83 11.17 -21.10
CA ASN A 256 21.10 9.74 -21.30
C ASN A 256 19.88 8.85 -20.97
N ASN A 257 18.72 9.43 -20.65
CA ASN A 257 17.52 8.66 -20.39
C ASN A 257 16.89 8.13 -21.69
N GLY A 258 17.13 6.87 -22.01
CA GLY A 258 16.57 6.22 -23.20
C GLY A 258 15.03 6.20 -23.23
N MET A 259 14.37 6.13 -22.06
CA MET A 259 12.91 6.18 -21.97
C MET A 259 12.32 7.56 -22.35
N ALA A 260 13.04 8.64 -22.03
CA ALA A 260 12.65 9.99 -22.47
C ALA A 260 12.70 10.12 -23.99
N TYR A 261 13.74 9.58 -24.63
CA TYR A 261 13.82 9.54 -26.10
C TYR A 261 12.76 8.63 -26.72
N PHE A 262 12.47 7.48 -26.10
CA PHE A 262 11.41 6.58 -26.55
C PHE A 262 10.04 7.27 -26.53
N ALA A 263 9.68 7.91 -25.42
CA ALA A 263 8.44 8.68 -25.29
C ALA A 263 8.36 9.84 -26.29
N LEU A 264 9.48 10.55 -26.51
CA LEU A 264 9.57 11.66 -27.47
C LEU A 264 9.36 11.17 -28.92
N ALA A 265 9.99 10.05 -29.27
CA ALA A 265 9.83 9.46 -30.60
C ALA A 265 8.38 9.05 -30.89
N GLN A 266 7.73 8.43 -29.89
CA GLN A 266 6.30 8.10 -30.01
C GLN A 266 5.41 9.34 -30.13
N ALA A 267 5.73 10.43 -29.43
CA ALA A 267 5.01 11.69 -29.53
C ALA A 267 5.16 12.32 -30.92
N TYR A 268 6.37 12.30 -31.51
CA TYR A 268 6.60 12.75 -32.89
C TYR A 268 5.89 11.87 -33.90
N ALA A 269 5.95 10.54 -33.76
CA ALA A 269 5.24 9.62 -34.66
C ALA A 269 3.72 9.85 -34.62
N ALA A 270 3.14 10.04 -33.42
CA ALA A 270 1.73 10.37 -33.26
C ALA A 270 1.37 11.74 -33.89
N SER A 271 2.26 12.74 -33.79
CA SER A 271 2.08 14.04 -34.45
C SER A 271 2.17 13.93 -35.95
N ALA A 272 3.11 13.14 -36.49
CA ALA A 272 3.26 12.91 -37.92
C ALA A 272 2.01 12.32 -38.58
N ALA A 273 1.32 11.41 -37.84
CA ALA A 273 0.08 10.78 -38.30
C ALA A 273 -1.07 11.78 -38.50
N SER A 274 -1.02 12.97 -37.88
CA SER A 274 -2.02 14.03 -38.01
C SER A 274 -1.67 15.05 -39.09
N CYS A 275 -0.45 15.00 -39.64
CA CYS A 275 0.04 15.90 -40.71
C CYS A 275 0.01 15.22 -42.07
N SER A 276 -0.13 15.99 -43.15
CA SER A 276 -0.13 15.48 -44.51
C SER A 276 1.06 16.01 -45.33
N GLY A 277 1.44 15.29 -46.39
CA GLY A 277 2.48 15.73 -47.34
C GLY A 277 3.89 15.72 -46.75
N LEU A 278 4.73 16.66 -47.19
CA LEU A 278 6.15 16.72 -46.78
C LEU A 278 6.36 17.00 -45.30
N GLU A 279 5.46 17.72 -44.68
CA GLU A 279 5.55 18.04 -43.23
C GLU A 279 5.42 16.77 -42.37
N GLY A 280 4.41 15.94 -42.67
CA GLY A 280 4.25 14.66 -41.98
C GLY A 280 5.45 13.74 -42.19
N GLN A 281 6.01 13.68 -43.40
CA GLN A 281 7.21 12.89 -43.69
C GLN A 281 8.44 13.39 -42.91
N ALA A 282 8.63 14.72 -42.83
CA ALA A 282 9.75 15.29 -42.08
C ALA A 282 9.66 14.99 -40.59
N ILE A 283 8.47 15.08 -39.98
CA ILE A 283 8.26 14.75 -38.58
C ILE A 283 8.50 13.26 -38.36
N PHE A 284 8.11 12.40 -39.30
CA PHE A 284 8.32 10.95 -39.17
C PHE A 284 9.82 10.59 -39.20
N TRP A 285 10.64 11.27 -39.99
CA TRP A 285 12.09 11.06 -39.96
C TRP A 285 12.72 11.49 -38.63
N VAL A 286 12.25 12.61 -38.07
CA VAL A 286 12.70 13.02 -36.72
C VAL A 286 12.29 11.98 -35.69
N ALA A 287 11.09 11.40 -35.79
CA ALA A 287 10.66 10.32 -34.90
C ALA A 287 11.56 9.09 -35.05
N TYR A 288 11.92 8.69 -36.27
CA TYR A 288 12.82 7.57 -36.55
C TYR A 288 14.21 7.79 -35.93
N ASP A 289 14.82 8.94 -36.17
CA ASP A 289 16.14 9.28 -35.61
C ASP A 289 16.12 9.29 -34.10
N THR A 290 15.05 9.83 -33.49
CA THR A 290 14.85 9.88 -32.07
C THR A 290 14.67 8.47 -31.47
N MET A 291 13.94 7.59 -32.18
CA MET A 291 13.76 6.19 -31.78
C MET A 291 15.06 5.40 -31.85
N THR A 292 15.88 5.67 -32.88
CA THR A 292 17.22 5.08 -33.01
C THR A 292 18.12 5.48 -31.85
N GLN A 293 18.05 6.73 -31.37
CA GLN A 293 18.75 7.17 -30.18
C GLN A 293 18.23 6.45 -28.92
N ALA A 294 16.91 6.32 -28.77
CA ALA A 294 16.31 5.56 -27.68
C ALA A 294 16.83 4.12 -27.67
N ALA A 295 16.83 3.43 -28.81
CA ALA A 295 17.32 2.05 -28.93
C ALA A 295 18.79 1.91 -28.50
N ASN A 296 19.64 2.87 -28.88
CA ASN A 296 21.04 2.86 -28.48
C ASN A 296 21.27 3.07 -26.99
N LEU A 297 20.51 3.97 -26.37
CA LEU A 297 20.61 4.23 -24.93
C LEU A 297 20.04 3.07 -24.10
N LEU A 298 18.90 2.52 -24.51
CA LEU A 298 18.24 1.41 -23.80
C LEU A 298 18.98 0.08 -24.00
N ALA A 299 19.80 -0.09 -25.05
CA ALA A 299 20.56 -1.32 -25.28
C ALA A 299 21.57 -1.65 -24.16
N ASN A 300 22.02 -0.62 -23.44
CA ASN A 300 22.96 -0.76 -22.32
C ASN A 300 22.28 -0.61 -20.93
N ASP A 301 20.96 -0.48 -20.90
CA ASP A 301 20.17 -0.31 -19.68
C ASP A 301 19.58 -1.66 -19.29
N ALA A 302 20.05 -2.21 -18.14
CA ALA A 302 19.59 -3.50 -17.64
C ALA A 302 18.11 -3.49 -17.21
N ASP A 303 17.59 -2.32 -16.86
CA ASP A 303 16.21 -2.13 -16.37
C ASP A 303 15.22 -1.82 -17.53
N ALA A 304 15.73 -1.58 -18.73
CA ALA A 304 14.89 -1.23 -19.89
C ALA A 304 13.99 -2.38 -20.37
N GLY A 305 14.28 -3.63 -20.02
CA GLY A 305 13.48 -4.80 -20.38
C GLY A 305 13.11 -4.88 -21.86
N ASN A 306 11.81 -5.02 -22.16
CA ASN A 306 11.30 -5.11 -23.52
C ASN A 306 11.33 -3.78 -24.30
N PHE A 307 11.54 -2.64 -23.64
CA PHE A 307 11.55 -1.33 -24.31
C PHE A 307 12.74 -1.20 -25.29
N ALA A 308 13.90 -1.75 -24.94
CA ALA A 308 15.06 -1.76 -25.82
C ALA A 308 14.77 -2.54 -27.12
N GLN A 309 14.03 -3.65 -27.04
CA GLN A 309 13.62 -4.42 -28.21
C GLN A 309 12.56 -3.66 -29.01
N THR A 310 11.53 -3.13 -28.33
CA THR A 310 10.48 -2.34 -28.98
C THR A 310 11.05 -1.14 -29.73
N ALA A 311 12.03 -0.44 -29.15
CA ALA A 311 12.69 0.68 -29.79
C ALA A 311 13.48 0.24 -31.03
N ARG A 312 14.18 -0.91 -31.00
CA ARG A 312 14.89 -1.48 -32.17
C ARG A 312 13.94 -1.86 -33.30
N ASP A 313 12.80 -2.47 -32.94
CA ASP A 313 11.82 -2.94 -33.93
C ASP A 313 11.03 -1.78 -34.59
N ALA A 314 10.94 -0.64 -33.89
CA ALA A 314 10.27 0.55 -34.35
C ALA A 314 11.20 1.53 -35.12
N ALA A 315 12.52 1.39 -34.99
CA ALA A 315 13.53 2.17 -35.69
C ALA A 315 13.89 1.53 -37.05
#